data_00399ba6be63f21e990183609712992d
#
_entry.id   00399ba6be63f21e990183609712992d
#
_cell.length_a   1.000
_cell.length_b   1.000
_cell.length_c   1.000
_cell.angle_alpha   90.00
_cell.angle_beta   90.00
_cell.angle_gamma   90.00
#
_symmetry.space_group_name_H-M   'P 1'
#
loop_
_entity.id
_entity.type
_entity.pdbx_description
1 polymer ?
#
loop_
_entity_poly.entity_id
_entity_poly.type
_entity_poly.pdbx_seq_one_letter_code
_entity_poly.pdbx_strand_id
1 'polypeptide(L)'
;IPVEEQPERGAILPLRARYDTFANFRPITLSRDMAHFSPLKSEIIGDGIDILLIRELVGGLYFGEKQRGINDDGKRFVRESLDYDEELVRRVLVVGFEQARARKGVLHNIHKSNVLMSSVFWNEILDEVHADYAEVEVKHMLVDAAATALCLNPGQFDVMVMENMFGDILSDQGGGILGSLGLMPSACLGPNKAYYEPSHGSAPDIAGQNIANPYSMIGSVAMML
;
A
#
# COMPACT_ATOMS: atom_id res chain seq x y z
N ILE A 1 15.72 -20.33 -4.36
CA ILE A 1 16.52 -19.12 -4.64
C ILE A 1 16.99 -18.60 -3.29
N PRO A 2 18.30 -18.34 -3.07
CA PRO A 2 18.79 -17.67 -1.87
C PRO A 2 18.06 -16.34 -1.63
N VAL A 3 17.91 -15.94 -0.37
CA VAL A 3 17.11 -14.75 -0.02
C VAL A 3 17.67 -13.47 -0.65
N GLU A 4 18.99 -13.37 -0.80
CA GLU A 4 19.68 -12.27 -1.46
C GLU A 4 19.50 -12.22 -2.99
N GLU A 5 19.10 -13.31 -3.60
CA GLU A 5 18.84 -13.44 -5.06
C GLU A 5 17.35 -13.29 -5.39
N GLN A 6 16.49 -13.10 -4.39
CA GLN A 6 15.06 -12.87 -4.63
C GLN A 6 14.86 -11.50 -5.31
N PRO A 7 13.94 -11.39 -6.27
CA PRO A 7 13.70 -10.15 -7.01
C PRO A 7 13.43 -8.93 -6.12
N GLU A 8 12.79 -9.14 -4.99
CA GLU A 8 12.47 -8.10 -4.00
C GLU A 8 13.76 -7.46 -3.47
N ARG A 9 14.74 -8.26 -3.05
CA ARG A 9 16.01 -7.77 -2.47
C ARG A 9 17.05 -7.42 -3.52
N GLY A 10 17.09 -8.16 -4.62
CA GLY A 10 18.09 -7.98 -5.67
C GLY A 10 17.81 -6.83 -6.63
N ALA A 11 16.54 -6.45 -6.79
CA ALA A 11 16.11 -5.45 -7.77
C ALA A 11 15.14 -4.39 -7.21
N ILE A 12 13.98 -4.78 -6.71
CA ILE A 12 12.90 -3.84 -6.41
C ILE A 12 13.23 -2.89 -5.25
N LEU A 13 13.69 -3.40 -4.10
CA LEU A 13 14.06 -2.54 -2.97
C LEU A 13 15.22 -1.59 -3.30
N PRO A 14 16.33 -2.03 -3.96
CA PRO A 14 17.36 -1.11 -4.44
C PRO A 14 16.84 -0.05 -5.43
N LEU A 15 15.90 -0.41 -6.31
CA LEU A 15 15.29 0.53 -7.26
C LEU A 15 14.50 1.63 -6.53
N ARG A 16 13.68 1.24 -5.56
CA ARG A 16 12.90 2.16 -4.72
C ARG A 16 13.80 3.15 -3.98
N ALA A 17 14.84 2.65 -3.32
CA ALA A 17 15.80 3.49 -2.62
C ALA A 17 16.56 4.43 -3.58
N ARG A 18 17.01 3.92 -4.75
CA ARG A 18 17.80 4.71 -5.71
C ARG A 18 17.02 5.85 -6.34
N TYR A 19 15.74 5.66 -6.61
CA TYR A 19 14.87 6.65 -7.26
C TYR A 19 14.00 7.41 -6.25
N ASP A 20 14.12 7.09 -4.98
CA ASP A 20 13.34 7.69 -3.89
C ASP A 20 11.82 7.68 -4.23
N THR A 21 11.32 6.53 -4.69
CA THR A 21 9.92 6.38 -5.03
C THR A 21 9.09 6.11 -3.77
N PHE A 22 8.87 7.15 -2.98
CA PHE A 22 8.32 7.08 -1.64
C PHE A 22 6.80 6.82 -1.57
N ALA A 23 6.05 7.14 -2.62
CA ALA A 23 4.60 6.97 -2.65
C ALA A 23 4.19 5.94 -3.69
N ASN A 24 3.53 4.87 -3.25
CA ASN A 24 3.00 3.84 -4.13
C ASN A 24 1.48 3.92 -4.20
N PHE A 25 0.98 4.20 -5.38
CA PHE A 25 -0.45 4.27 -5.71
C PHE A 25 -0.94 2.91 -6.15
N ARG A 26 -1.95 2.39 -5.49
CA ARG A 26 -2.61 1.11 -5.76
C ARG A 26 -4.12 1.30 -5.81
N PRO A 27 -4.70 1.63 -6.96
CA PRO A 27 -6.15 1.77 -7.10
C PRO A 27 -6.84 0.39 -7.00
N ILE A 28 -7.90 0.34 -6.21
CA ILE A 28 -8.80 -0.80 -6.05
C ILE A 28 -10.13 -0.38 -6.66
N THR A 29 -10.33 -0.70 -7.93
CA THR A 29 -11.48 -0.22 -8.71
C THR A 29 -12.28 -1.37 -9.28
N LEU A 30 -13.57 -1.43 -9.00
CA LEU A 30 -14.51 -2.41 -9.52
C LEU A 30 -15.83 -1.72 -9.89
N SER A 31 -16.17 -1.71 -11.17
CA SER A 31 -17.47 -1.21 -11.59
C SER A 31 -18.58 -2.21 -11.23
N ARG A 32 -19.81 -1.72 -11.07
CA ARG A 32 -21.00 -2.56 -10.82
C ARG A 32 -21.17 -3.69 -11.83
N ASP A 33 -20.90 -3.40 -13.11
CA ASP A 33 -21.05 -4.40 -14.19
C ASP A 33 -20.04 -5.55 -14.07
N MET A 34 -18.91 -5.31 -13.39
CA MET A 34 -17.86 -6.28 -13.12
C MET A 34 -17.97 -6.95 -11.74
N ALA A 35 -19.01 -6.66 -10.98
CA ALA A 35 -19.21 -7.19 -9.62
C ALA A 35 -19.17 -8.73 -9.56
N HIS A 36 -19.55 -9.40 -10.65
CA HIS A 36 -19.56 -10.86 -10.75
C HIS A 36 -18.16 -11.52 -10.72
N PHE A 37 -17.08 -10.73 -10.89
CA PHE A 37 -15.71 -11.23 -10.73
C PHE A 37 -15.23 -11.20 -9.26
N SER A 38 -15.86 -10.38 -8.42
CA SER A 38 -15.51 -10.26 -7.00
C SER A 38 -16.04 -11.45 -6.20
N PRO A 39 -15.29 -11.93 -5.20
CA PRO A 39 -15.79 -12.90 -4.23
C PRO A 39 -16.77 -12.28 -3.21
N LEU A 40 -16.87 -10.94 -3.17
CA LEU A 40 -17.81 -10.27 -2.28
C LEU A 40 -19.24 -10.40 -2.80
N LYS A 41 -20.18 -10.36 -1.87
CA LYS A 41 -21.60 -10.31 -2.21
C LYS A 41 -21.93 -9.00 -2.92
N SER A 42 -22.84 -9.04 -3.88
CA SER A 42 -23.21 -7.87 -4.67
C SER A 42 -23.79 -6.70 -3.84
N GLU A 43 -24.48 -7.00 -2.73
CA GLU A 43 -24.96 -5.98 -1.81
C GLU A 43 -23.84 -5.23 -1.06
N ILE A 44 -22.65 -5.84 -0.90
CA ILE A 44 -21.47 -5.21 -0.31
C ILE A 44 -20.77 -4.30 -1.34
N ILE A 45 -20.76 -4.72 -2.60
CA ILE A 45 -20.15 -3.95 -3.70
C ILE A 45 -20.99 -2.72 -4.03
N GLY A 46 -22.33 -2.86 -3.95
CA GLY A 46 -23.27 -1.76 -4.24
C GLY A 46 -23.12 -1.24 -5.68
N ASP A 47 -22.86 0.06 -5.81
CA ASP A 47 -22.67 0.72 -7.13
C ASP A 47 -21.24 0.60 -7.67
N GLY A 48 -20.35 -0.07 -6.94
CA GLY A 48 -18.96 -0.30 -7.29
C GLY A 48 -18.00 0.05 -6.15
N ILE A 49 -16.73 -0.23 -6.39
CA ILE A 49 -15.62 0.09 -5.47
C ILE A 49 -14.67 1.02 -6.21
N ASP A 50 -14.28 2.12 -5.57
CA ASP A 50 -13.31 3.08 -6.08
C ASP A 50 -12.48 3.66 -4.94
N ILE A 51 -11.39 2.98 -4.63
CA ILE A 51 -10.47 3.30 -3.53
C ILE A 51 -9.09 3.55 -4.12
N LEU A 52 -8.43 4.62 -3.69
CA LEU A 52 -7.01 4.82 -3.92
C LEU A 52 -6.23 4.52 -2.64
N LEU A 53 -5.50 3.41 -2.64
CA LEU A 53 -4.57 3.08 -1.57
C LEU A 53 -3.20 3.69 -1.87
N ILE A 54 -2.65 4.44 -0.92
CA ILE A 54 -1.32 5.06 -0.98
C ILE A 54 -0.46 4.44 0.12
N ARG A 55 0.56 3.71 -0.31
CA ARG A 55 1.54 3.03 0.53
C ARG A 55 2.81 3.86 0.58
N GLU A 56 3.32 4.18 1.79
CA GLU A 56 4.71 4.61 1.94
C GLU A 56 5.64 3.48 1.48
N LEU A 57 6.73 3.78 0.76
CA LEU A 57 7.43 2.74 -0.01
C LEU A 57 8.93 2.61 0.29
N VAL A 58 9.55 3.52 1.04
CA VAL A 58 11.01 3.58 1.25
C VAL A 58 11.43 3.59 2.71
N GLY A 59 10.49 3.49 3.64
CA GLY A 59 10.73 3.40 5.08
C GLY A 59 10.21 2.11 5.71
N GLY A 60 10.14 2.12 7.03
CA GLY A 60 9.55 1.08 7.85
C GLY A 60 10.34 -0.22 7.90
N LEU A 61 9.63 -1.30 8.21
CA LEU A 61 10.23 -2.60 8.48
C LEU A 61 11.07 -3.17 7.32
N TYR A 62 10.73 -2.82 6.07
CA TYR A 62 11.42 -3.33 4.88
C TYR A 62 12.81 -2.74 4.71
N PHE A 63 13.03 -1.51 5.17
CA PHE A 63 14.28 -0.77 5.05
C PHE A 63 15.05 -0.63 6.38
N GLY A 64 14.43 -0.97 7.51
CA GLY A 64 15.02 -0.95 8.84
C GLY A 64 16.20 -1.92 9.00
N GLU A 65 16.96 -1.75 10.07
CA GLU A 65 18.08 -2.61 10.41
C GLU A 65 17.63 -4.03 10.67
N LYS A 66 18.43 -5.00 10.21
CA LYS A 66 18.17 -6.42 10.39
C LYS A 66 19.37 -7.11 11.02
N GLN A 67 19.13 -7.78 12.14
CA GLN A 67 20.13 -8.53 12.88
C GLN A 67 19.64 -9.94 13.19
N ARG A 68 20.48 -10.94 12.97
CA ARG A 68 20.26 -12.30 13.46
C ARG A 68 21.56 -12.88 14.02
N GLY A 69 21.45 -13.74 14.99
CA GLY A 69 22.63 -14.31 15.63
C GLY A 69 22.29 -15.30 16.75
N ILE A 70 23.25 -15.48 17.62
CA ILE A 70 23.11 -16.23 18.88
C ILE A 70 23.41 -15.25 20.00
N ASN A 71 22.53 -15.17 21.01
CA ASN A 71 22.70 -14.32 22.17
C ASN A 71 23.65 -14.96 23.21
N ASP A 72 23.94 -14.23 24.28
CA ASP A 72 24.85 -14.67 25.35
C ASP A 72 24.38 -15.96 26.06
N ASP A 73 23.09 -16.26 26.02
CA ASP A 73 22.49 -17.50 26.55
C ASP A 73 22.57 -18.68 25.58
N GLY A 74 23.22 -18.52 24.41
CA GLY A 74 23.30 -19.54 23.37
C GLY A 74 22.02 -19.72 22.56
N LYS A 75 21.04 -18.81 22.65
CA LYS A 75 19.77 -18.87 21.90
C LYS A 75 19.85 -18.10 20.60
N ARG A 76 19.30 -18.68 19.54
CA ARG A 76 19.15 -17.97 18.25
C ARG A 76 18.13 -16.84 18.39
N PHE A 77 18.43 -15.67 17.81
CA PHE A 77 17.55 -14.53 17.76
C PHE A 77 17.51 -13.88 16.39
N VAL A 78 16.45 -13.15 16.12
CA VAL A 78 16.31 -12.18 15.03
C VAL A 78 15.74 -10.88 15.59
N ARG A 79 16.22 -9.74 15.06
CA ARG A 79 15.71 -8.40 15.36
C ARG A 79 15.60 -7.64 14.06
N GLU A 80 14.47 -6.95 13.88
CA GLU A 80 14.23 -6.03 12.76
C GLU A 80 13.68 -4.72 13.33
N SER A 81 14.17 -3.58 12.86
CA SER A 81 13.67 -2.27 13.25
C SER A 81 12.62 -1.77 12.27
N LEU A 82 11.66 -0.99 12.78
CA LEU A 82 10.65 -0.28 12.02
C LEU A 82 10.98 1.21 12.15
N ASP A 83 11.67 1.76 11.14
CA ASP A 83 12.25 3.09 11.21
C ASP A 83 11.51 4.06 10.29
N TYR A 84 11.07 5.19 10.89
CA TYR A 84 10.49 6.33 10.20
C TYR A 84 11.05 7.62 10.78
N ASP A 85 11.36 8.57 9.91
CA ASP A 85 11.61 9.96 10.26
C ASP A 85 10.44 10.86 9.78
N GLU A 86 10.48 12.12 10.21
CA GLU A 86 9.44 13.09 9.90
C GLU A 86 9.29 13.32 8.40
N GLU A 87 10.39 13.39 7.65
CA GLU A 87 10.36 13.68 6.22
C GLU A 87 9.69 12.53 5.43
N LEU A 88 10.04 11.29 5.75
CA LEU A 88 9.43 10.10 5.14
C LEU A 88 7.91 10.08 5.34
N VAL A 89 7.45 10.37 6.56
CA VAL A 89 6.03 10.37 6.89
C VAL A 89 5.32 11.57 6.26
N ARG A 90 5.85 12.78 6.44
CA ARG A 90 5.22 14.04 5.99
C ARG A 90 4.96 14.03 4.49
N ARG A 91 5.94 13.65 3.67
CA ARG A 91 5.82 13.70 2.21
C ARG A 91 4.76 12.75 1.65
N VAL A 92 4.60 11.54 2.20
CA VAL A 92 3.53 10.62 1.75
C VAL A 92 2.16 11.07 2.24
N LEU A 93 2.07 11.68 3.43
CA LEU A 93 0.84 12.27 3.94
C LEU A 93 0.37 13.44 3.08
N VAL A 94 1.27 14.34 2.69
CA VAL A 94 0.97 15.44 1.75
C VAL A 94 0.37 14.88 0.46
N VAL A 95 0.98 13.85 -0.13
CA VAL A 95 0.44 13.18 -1.31
C VAL A 95 -0.96 12.60 -1.02
N GLY A 96 -1.17 11.99 0.14
CA GLY A 96 -2.48 11.47 0.56
C GLY A 96 -3.55 12.55 0.63
N PHE A 97 -3.25 13.68 1.24
CA PHE A 97 -4.15 14.83 1.33
C PHE A 97 -4.47 15.44 -0.03
N GLU A 98 -3.46 15.63 -0.90
CA GLU A 98 -3.66 16.12 -2.27
C GLU A 98 -4.58 15.21 -3.08
N GLN A 99 -4.41 13.90 -2.96
CA GLN A 99 -5.28 12.94 -3.63
C GLN A 99 -6.69 12.95 -3.04
N ALA A 100 -6.86 13.03 -1.73
CA ALA A 100 -8.17 13.14 -1.11
C ALA A 100 -8.90 14.41 -1.55
N ARG A 101 -8.21 15.56 -1.57
CA ARG A 101 -8.74 16.84 -2.05
C ARG A 101 -9.19 16.79 -3.52
N ALA A 102 -8.44 16.07 -4.35
CA ALA A 102 -8.77 15.89 -5.77
C ALA A 102 -9.91 14.88 -6.02
N ARG A 103 -10.29 14.09 -5.02
CA ARG A 103 -11.33 13.06 -5.10
C ARG A 103 -12.57 13.47 -4.28
N LYS A 104 -12.99 12.64 -3.31
CA LYS A 104 -14.22 12.85 -2.52
C LYS A 104 -14.00 13.66 -1.23
N GLY A 105 -12.76 14.06 -0.96
CA GLY A 105 -12.40 14.85 0.22
C GLY A 105 -12.27 14.02 1.50
N VAL A 106 -12.10 12.70 1.43
CA VAL A 106 -11.98 11.82 2.59
C VAL A 106 -10.66 11.06 2.59
N LEU A 107 -9.85 11.24 3.63
CA LEU A 107 -8.60 10.54 3.86
C LEU A 107 -8.74 9.56 5.02
N HIS A 108 -8.62 8.27 4.75
CA HIS A 108 -8.53 7.24 5.78
C HIS A 108 -7.05 7.02 6.14
N ASN A 109 -6.69 7.41 7.35
CA ASN A 109 -5.38 7.15 7.93
C ASN A 109 -5.38 5.77 8.60
N ILE A 110 -4.61 4.84 8.05
CA ILE A 110 -4.56 3.46 8.54
C ILE A 110 -3.28 3.26 9.37
N HIS A 111 -3.44 2.90 10.63
CA HIS A 111 -2.36 2.86 11.61
C HIS A 111 -2.55 1.74 12.66
N LYS A 112 -1.58 1.58 13.56
CA LYS A 112 -1.65 0.65 14.71
C LYS A 112 -1.19 1.33 16.01
N SER A 113 -1.65 2.55 16.26
CA SER A 113 -1.17 3.41 17.36
C SER A 113 -1.50 2.87 18.76
N ASN A 114 -2.41 1.92 18.86
CA ASN A 114 -2.68 1.21 20.13
C ASN A 114 -1.55 0.25 20.55
N VAL A 115 -0.56 -0.01 19.67
CA VAL A 115 0.57 -0.92 19.93
C VAL A 115 1.91 -0.31 19.49
N LEU A 116 1.96 0.39 18.33
CA LEU A 116 3.20 0.84 17.72
C LEU A 116 3.46 2.33 17.97
N MET A 117 4.63 2.67 18.51
CA MET A 117 5.08 4.06 18.66
C MET A 117 5.29 4.75 17.31
N SER A 118 5.71 4.03 16.28
CA SER A 118 5.81 4.55 14.91
C SER A 118 4.46 5.04 14.37
N SER A 119 3.37 4.36 14.72
CA SER A 119 2.02 4.80 14.36
C SER A 119 1.53 6.00 15.19
N VAL A 120 1.98 6.14 16.44
CA VAL A 120 1.73 7.36 17.23
C VAL A 120 2.43 8.55 16.57
N PHE A 121 3.72 8.41 16.29
CA PHE A 121 4.52 9.40 15.58
C PHE A 121 3.93 9.78 14.20
N TRP A 122 3.47 8.78 13.44
CA TRP A 122 2.77 8.99 12.17
C TRP A 122 1.52 9.87 12.33
N ASN A 123 0.71 9.61 13.36
CA ASN A 123 -0.50 10.38 13.61
C ASN A 123 -0.19 11.83 14.04
N GLU A 124 0.86 12.05 14.83
CA GLU A 124 1.32 13.41 15.21
C GLU A 124 1.66 14.23 13.96
N ILE A 125 2.42 13.68 13.03
CA ILE A 125 2.77 14.35 11.77
C ILE A 125 1.53 14.56 10.89
N LEU A 126 0.60 13.59 10.88
CA LEU A 126 -0.64 13.73 10.13
C LEU A 126 -1.46 14.92 10.63
N ASP A 127 -1.58 15.09 11.95
CA ASP A 127 -2.32 16.22 12.54
C ASP A 127 -1.67 17.57 12.18
N GLU A 128 -0.34 17.63 12.12
CA GLU A 128 0.38 18.82 11.65
C GLU A 128 0.10 19.11 10.16
N VAL A 129 0.17 18.11 9.29
CA VAL A 129 -0.08 18.27 7.85
C VAL A 129 -1.54 18.63 7.59
N HIS A 130 -2.48 18.05 8.35
CA HIS A 130 -3.91 18.30 8.22
C HIS A 130 -4.28 19.77 8.41
N ALA A 131 -3.49 20.54 9.18
CA ALA A 131 -3.72 21.96 9.38
C ALA A 131 -3.73 22.77 8.05
N ASP A 132 -3.00 22.28 7.03
CA ASP A 132 -2.94 22.88 5.69
C ASP A 132 -4.03 22.34 4.73
N TYR A 133 -4.82 21.36 5.17
CA TYR A 133 -5.85 20.65 4.39
C TYR A 133 -7.18 20.55 5.15
N ALA A 134 -7.60 21.60 5.82
CA ALA A 134 -8.77 21.62 6.70
C ALA A 134 -10.09 21.22 6.01
N GLU A 135 -10.16 21.29 4.68
CA GLU A 135 -11.30 20.85 3.87
C GLU A 135 -11.39 19.33 3.70
N VAL A 136 -10.32 18.57 4.00
CA VAL A 136 -10.28 17.11 3.88
C VAL A 136 -10.73 16.46 5.20
N GLU A 137 -11.76 15.62 5.14
CA GLU A 137 -12.18 14.82 6.29
C GLU A 137 -11.17 13.70 6.56
N VAL A 138 -10.57 13.68 7.75
CA VAL A 138 -9.67 12.61 8.19
C VAL A 138 -10.42 11.58 9.02
N LYS A 139 -10.28 10.30 8.67
CA LYS A 139 -10.80 9.15 9.41
C LYS A 139 -9.67 8.24 9.86
N HIS A 140 -9.40 8.21 11.16
CA HIS A 140 -8.42 7.28 11.73
C HIS A 140 -9.00 5.88 11.87
N MET A 141 -8.25 4.87 11.44
CA MET A 141 -8.68 3.48 11.56
C MET A 141 -7.49 2.55 11.85
N LEU A 142 -7.67 1.65 12.82
CA LEU A 142 -6.68 0.60 13.07
C LEU A 142 -6.62 -0.36 11.87
N VAL A 143 -5.42 -0.83 11.53
CA VAL A 143 -5.19 -1.65 10.33
C VAL A 143 -5.99 -2.95 10.31
N ASP A 144 -6.19 -3.59 11.45
CA ASP A 144 -7.03 -4.78 11.59
C ASP A 144 -8.53 -4.47 11.39
N ALA A 145 -9.00 -3.32 11.85
CA ALA A 145 -10.35 -2.84 11.56
C ALA A 145 -10.51 -2.49 10.07
N ALA A 146 -9.50 -1.84 9.46
CA ALA A 146 -9.48 -1.54 8.03
C ALA A 146 -9.53 -2.80 7.17
N ALA A 147 -8.76 -3.84 7.52
CA ALA A 147 -8.80 -5.14 6.86
C ALA A 147 -10.21 -5.75 6.87
N THR A 148 -10.87 -5.70 8.02
CA THR A 148 -12.27 -6.16 8.16
C THR A 148 -13.23 -5.31 7.33
N ALA A 149 -13.09 -3.98 7.41
CA ALA A 149 -13.96 -3.03 6.72
C ALA A 149 -13.84 -3.11 5.20
N LEU A 150 -12.65 -3.38 4.65
CA LEU A 150 -12.45 -3.63 3.22
C LEU A 150 -13.30 -4.82 2.71
N CYS A 151 -13.53 -5.84 3.52
CA CYS A 151 -14.36 -6.98 3.15
C CYS A 151 -15.86 -6.74 3.36
N LEU A 152 -16.24 -5.93 4.36
CA LEU A 152 -17.65 -5.79 4.77
C LEU A 152 -18.31 -4.50 4.26
N ASN A 153 -17.54 -3.44 4.02
CA ASN A 153 -18.04 -2.14 3.56
C ASN A 153 -16.93 -1.37 2.82
N PRO A 154 -16.42 -1.88 1.67
CA PRO A 154 -15.36 -1.20 0.91
C PRO A 154 -15.77 0.18 0.40
N GLY A 155 -17.05 0.39 0.14
CA GLY A 155 -17.58 1.66 -0.37
C GLY A 155 -17.42 2.86 0.58
N GLN A 156 -17.05 2.64 1.86
CA GLN A 156 -16.77 3.74 2.79
C GLN A 156 -15.44 4.43 2.51
N PHE A 157 -14.50 3.77 1.84
CA PHE A 157 -13.17 4.30 1.58
C PHE A 157 -13.12 5.15 0.32
N ASP A 158 -12.29 6.20 0.35
CA ASP A 158 -11.92 7.02 -0.80
C ASP A 158 -10.40 6.94 -1.00
N VAL A 159 -9.62 7.70 -0.23
CA VAL A 159 -8.17 7.58 -0.18
C VAL A 159 -7.76 6.93 1.14
N MET A 160 -6.89 5.94 1.06
CA MET A 160 -6.29 5.28 2.24
C MET A 160 -4.79 5.56 2.23
N VAL A 161 -4.23 6.10 3.31
CA VAL A 161 -2.79 6.29 3.46
C VAL A 161 -2.27 5.48 4.63
N MET A 162 -1.08 4.87 4.47
CA MET A 162 -0.49 4.01 5.48
C MET A 162 0.99 3.74 5.26
N GLU A 163 1.61 3.20 6.31
CA GLU A 163 2.99 2.77 6.27
C GLU A 163 3.20 1.57 5.33
N ASN A 164 4.47 1.25 5.08
CA ASN A 164 4.93 0.33 4.05
C ASN A 164 4.32 -1.08 4.15
N MET A 165 4.45 -1.74 5.31
CA MET A 165 3.99 -3.13 5.47
C MET A 165 2.46 -3.22 5.46
N PHE A 166 1.76 -2.27 6.08
CA PHE A 166 0.29 -2.26 6.06
C PHE A 166 -0.23 -2.05 4.64
N GLY A 167 0.42 -1.14 3.89
CA GLY A 167 0.09 -0.88 2.50
C GLY A 167 0.30 -2.10 1.59
N ASP A 168 1.35 -2.88 1.85
CA ASP A 168 1.60 -4.12 1.13
C ASP A 168 0.46 -5.12 1.34
N ILE A 169 0.14 -5.41 2.60
CA ILE A 169 -0.86 -6.42 2.96
C ILE A 169 -2.27 -6.01 2.51
N LEU A 170 -2.68 -4.77 2.80
CA LEU A 170 -4.04 -4.33 2.48
C LEU A 170 -4.28 -4.13 0.98
N SER A 171 -3.25 -3.79 0.21
CA SER A 171 -3.42 -3.71 -1.24
C SER A 171 -3.60 -5.09 -1.88
N ASP A 172 -2.88 -6.11 -1.41
CA ASP A 172 -3.06 -7.47 -1.90
C ASP A 172 -4.43 -8.04 -1.50
N GLN A 173 -4.93 -7.68 -0.30
CA GLN A 173 -6.32 -7.93 0.07
C GLN A 173 -7.29 -7.23 -0.89
N GLY A 174 -6.99 -5.99 -1.32
CA GLY A 174 -7.73 -5.28 -2.37
C GLY A 174 -7.81 -6.07 -3.67
N GLY A 175 -6.70 -6.66 -4.12
CA GLY A 175 -6.67 -7.57 -5.26
C GLY A 175 -7.56 -8.80 -5.07
N GLY A 176 -7.58 -9.36 -3.86
CA GLY A 176 -8.51 -10.43 -3.48
C GLY A 176 -9.97 -10.01 -3.59
N ILE A 177 -10.30 -8.78 -3.17
CA ILE A 177 -11.64 -8.19 -3.29
C ILE A 177 -12.05 -8.02 -4.76
N LEU A 178 -11.12 -7.65 -5.64
CA LEU A 178 -11.38 -7.56 -7.09
C LEU A 178 -11.53 -8.94 -7.77
N GLY A 179 -11.15 -10.02 -7.09
CA GLY A 179 -11.16 -11.39 -7.62
C GLY A 179 -9.86 -11.80 -8.32
N SER A 180 -8.90 -10.89 -8.52
CA SER A 180 -7.58 -11.20 -9.07
C SER A 180 -6.58 -10.08 -8.82
N LEU A 181 -5.37 -10.43 -8.37
CA LEU A 181 -4.22 -9.52 -8.33
C LEU A 181 -3.85 -8.98 -9.73
N GLY A 182 -4.14 -9.74 -10.78
CA GLY A 182 -3.94 -9.32 -12.18
C GLY A 182 -4.82 -8.15 -12.63
N LEU A 183 -5.72 -7.64 -11.78
CA LEU A 183 -6.55 -6.48 -12.03
C LEU A 183 -6.03 -5.18 -11.38
N MET A 184 -4.97 -5.27 -10.56
CA MET A 184 -4.47 -4.13 -9.80
C MET A 184 -3.25 -3.47 -10.45
N PRO A 185 -3.39 -2.29 -11.05
CA PRO A 185 -2.26 -1.48 -11.48
C PRO A 185 -1.53 -0.86 -10.30
N SER A 186 -0.31 -0.38 -10.54
CA SER A 186 0.48 0.31 -9.52
C SER A 186 1.39 1.36 -10.16
N ALA A 187 1.55 2.49 -9.46
CA ALA A 187 2.51 3.53 -9.78
C ALA A 187 3.36 3.83 -8.54
N CYS A 188 4.66 3.84 -8.70
CA CYS A 188 5.62 4.17 -7.65
C CYS A 188 6.24 5.52 -7.97
N LEU A 189 5.91 6.54 -7.17
CA LEU A 189 6.21 7.93 -7.43
C LEU A 189 7.28 8.46 -6.47
N GLY A 190 8.25 9.12 -7.02
CA GLY A 190 9.27 9.90 -6.31
C GLY A 190 9.26 11.36 -6.78
N PRO A 191 10.12 12.23 -6.21
CA PRO A 191 10.13 13.66 -6.52
C PRO A 191 10.53 13.96 -7.97
N ASN A 192 11.35 13.10 -8.58
CA ASN A 192 11.88 13.34 -9.94
C ASN A 192 11.80 12.11 -10.85
N LYS A 193 11.42 10.97 -10.32
CA LYS A 193 11.37 9.70 -11.03
C LYS A 193 10.14 8.92 -10.62
N ALA A 194 9.61 8.15 -11.54
CA ALA A 194 8.54 7.20 -11.28
C ALA A 194 8.82 5.89 -12.03
N TYR A 195 8.26 4.81 -11.53
CA TYR A 195 8.16 3.58 -12.30
C TYR A 195 6.77 2.97 -12.10
N TYR A 196 6.36 2.17 -13.05
CA TYR A 196 5.02 1.63 -13.14
C TYR A 196 5.12 0.13 -13.30
N GLU A 197 4.48 -0.60 -12.42
CA GLU A 197 4.52 -2.06 -12.38
C GLU A 197 3.15 -2.62 -11.98
N PRO A 198 2.82 -3.88 -12.33
CA PRO A 198 1.68 -4.56 -11.72
C PRO A 198 1.88 -4.69 -10.20
N SER A 199 0.79 -4.71 -9.44
CA SER A 199 0.89 -4.99 -8.00
C SER A 199 1.28 -6.43 -7.68
N HIS A 200 0.98 -7.36 -8.59
CA HIS A 200 1.27 -8.80 -8.40
C HIS A 200 2.76 -9.14 -8.61
N GLY A 201 3.20 -10.23 -8.00
CA GLY A 201 4.53 -10.81 -8.20
C GLY A 201 4.70 -11.52 -9.55
N SER A 202 5.81 -12.24 -9.70
CA SER A 202 6.21 -12.90 -10.96
C SER A 202 5.43 -14.16 -11.32
N ALA A 203 4.66 -14.74 -10.38
CA ALA A 203 3.83 -15.93 -10.57
C ALA A 203 4.53 -17.07 -11.35
N PRO A 204 5.64 -17.61 -10.85
CA PRO A 204 6.46 -18.59 -11.57
C PRO A 204 5.72 -19.91 -11.85
N ASP A 205 4.71 -20.20 -11.08
CA ASP A 205 3.84 -21.40 -11.21
C ASP A 205 3.01 -21.41 -12.49
N ILE A 206 2.72 -20.25 -13.07
CA ILE A 206 1.98 -20.12 -14.34
C ILE A 206 2.85 -19.71 -15.52
N ALA A 207 4.18 -19.62 -15.33
CA ALA A 207 5.09 -19.23 -16.40
C ALA A 207 5.02 -20.19 -17.59
N GLY A 208 4.93 -19.66 -18.82
CA GLY A 208 4.82 -20.42 -20.05
C GLY A 208 3.44 -20.98 -20.37
N GLN A 209 2.44 -20.80 -19.49
CA GLN A 209 1.07 -21.32 -19.73
C GLN A 209 0.16 -20.35 -20.50
N ASN A 210 0.60 -19.11 -20.74
CA ASN A 210 -0.15 -18.06 -21.45
C ASN A 210 -1.52 -17.73 -20.82
N ILE A 211 -1.62 -17.83 -19.47
CA ILE A 211 -2.86 -17.57 -18.72
C ILE A 211 -2.77 -16.33 -17.82
N ALA A 212 -1.61 -15.64 -17.78
CA ALA A 212 -1.46 -14.41 -17.01
C ALA A 212 -2.36 -13.30 -17.55
N ASN A 213 -3.09 -12.62 -16.64
CA ASN A 213 -3.92 -11.50 -17.03
C ASN A 213 -3.06 -10.23 -17.21
N PRO A 214 -3.00 -9.59 -18.40
CA PRO A 214 -2.17 -8.41 -18.64
C PRO A 214 -2.81 -7.11 -18.15
N TYR A 215 -4.03 -7.12 -17.65
CA TYR A 215 -4.82 -5.92 -17.33
C TYR A 215 -4.10 -5.00 -16.33
N SER A 216 -3.49 -5.56 -15.31
CA SER A 216 -2.74 -4.79 -14.31
C SER A 216 -1.58 -3.98 -14.94
N MET A 217 -0.82 -4.60 -15.86
CA MET A 217 0.26 -3.89 -16.57
C MET A 217 -0.30 -2.80 -17.50
N ILE A 218 -1.38 -3.10 -18.22
CA ILE A 218 -2.05 -2.11 -19.09
C ILE A 218 -2.54 -0.92 -18.27
N GLY A 219 -3.17 -1.20 -17.11
CA GLY A 219 -3.60 -0.15 -16.17
C GLY A 219 -2.42 0.66 -15.60
N SER A 220 -1.29 -0.01 -15.30
CA SER A 220 -0.08 0.70 -14.84
C SER A 220 0.49 1.63 -15.91
N VAL A 221 0.45 1.23 -17.18
CA VAL A 221 0.81 2.12 -18.30
C VAL A 221 -0.18 3.30 -18.43
N ALA A 222 -1.47 3.06 -18.21
CA ALA A 222 -2.47 4.15 -18.21
C ALA A 222 -2.22 5.16 -17.08
N MET A 223 -1.72 4.72 -15.92
CA MET A 223 -1.34 5.63 -14.82
C MET A 223 -0.09 6.49 -15.16
N MET A 224 0.71 6.09 -16.15
CA MET A 224 1.89 6.84 -16.60
C MET A 224 1.53 8.00 -17.53
N LEU A 225 0.42 7.90 -18.27
CA LEU A 225 -0.04 8.87 -19.26
C LEU A 225 -0.90 9.98 -18.67
#